data_3dd06d5b4c690d601d7301b6d3ede364
#
_entry.id   3dd06d5b4c690d601d7301b6d3ede364
#
_cell.length_a   1.000
_cell.length_b   1.000
_cell.length_c   1.000
_cell.angle_alpha   90.00
_cell.angle_beta   90.00
_cell.angle_gamma   90.00
#
_symmetry.space_group_name_H-M   'P 1'
#
loop_
_entity.id
_entity.type
_entity.pdbx_description
1 polymer ?
#
loop_
_entity_poly.entity_id
_entity_poly.type
_entity_poly.pdbx_seq_one_letter_code
_entity_poly.pdbx_strand_id
1 'polypeptide(L)'
;TDNRNTEKVKWLHSVGFKRVVLARELSLEEIKHIHAAAPDVELEAFVHGALCVSYSGACYASLHCFNRSANRGECAQFCRLKFDLYDDNGKLIEQDRHLLSLKDMSQYDVVEQLMDAGVTSLKIEGRLKNADYVKNVVAAYSQRIDEVIARRSDEYRRASYGRVEYSFTPNLNKTFNRGFTHYFFNGRQPGIESFDTPKAIGEYVGYVKEIRGISFNVAGTAMFANGDGLCFITKDHKLEGFRVNRVENNRLFPLSMPHNLQAGMALYRNNDQEFERILSRKTAERKLDLYMALRLNNGQLQALANDETGRSVDVKLDIELQKAIKPQNENIARQMEKLGNTPFRLAKLDIAEDVDAMFVPSSRLSELRREIVNLLSAARIPTECRNEDNAGTEVAENGNRTNAHAINAANVANHLAQEFYAAHGVVGAAKAHEPDYAGDSAQRKSEYDYPIMTCRFCLRYALGHCVNNGGEKPTWKEPLYLQLPDGKKFRLSFNCKKCQMEIYAKN
;
A
#
# COMPACT_ATOMS: atom_id res chain seq x y z
N THR A 1 12.65 5.39 -3.82
CA THR A 1 11.45 5.96 -3.19
C THR A 1 11.63 7.40 -2.68
N ASP A 2 12.82 7.98 -2.75
CA ASP A 2 13.07 9.40 -2.46
C ASP A 2 12.98 10.26 -3.74
N ASN A 3 11.91 10.06 -4.51
CA ASN A 3 11.67 10.79 -5.76
C ASN A 3 10.64 11.89 -5.47
N ARG A 4 11.13 13.10 -5.19
CA ARG A 4 10.36 14.22 -4.67
C ARG A 4 10.24 15.39 -5.64
N ASN A 5 10.99 15.39 -6.73
CA ASN A 5 11.02 16.51 -7.66
C ASN A 5 11.09 16.04 -9.12
N THR A 6 10.76 16.93 -10.01
CA THR A 6 10.70 16.72 -11.44
C THR A 6 12.06 16.35 -12.04
N GLU A 7 13.13 17.01 -11.59
CA GLU A 7 14.49 16.82 -12.14
C GLU A 7 14.96 15.39 -11.90
N LYS A 8 14.71 14.81 -10.71
CA LYS A 8 15.05 13.44 -10.41
C LYS A 8 14.24 12.45 -11.23
N VAL A 9 12.94 12.70 -11.43
CA VAL A 9 12.08 11.83 -12.23
C VAL A 9 12.53 11.83 -13.69
N LYS A 10 12.80 12.99 -14.28
CA LYS A 10 13.35 13.14 -15.63
C LYS A 10 14.70 12.44 -15.78
N TRP A 11 15.59 12.64 -14.82
CA TRP A 11 16.90 12.00 -14.85
C TRP A 11 16.78 10.47 -14.76
N LEU A 12 15.92 9.93 -13.89
CA LEU A 12 15.67 8.48 -13.83
C LEU A 12 15.13 7.96 -15.16
N HIS A 13 14.25 8.68 -15.82
CA HIS A 13 13.75 8.31 -17.13
C HIS A 13 14.86 8.31 -18.19
N SER A 14 15.72 9.33 -18.21
CA SER A 14 16.83 9.42 -19.17
C SER A 14 17.88 8.31 -19.01
N VAL A 15 17.98 7.68 -17.83
CA VAL A 15 18.85 6.51 -17.59
C VAL A 15 18.10 5.18 -17.73
N GLY A 16 16.88 5.17 -18.32
CA GLY A 16 16.15 3.98 -18.75
C GLY A 16 15.07 3.46 -17.78
N PHE A 17 14.73 4.18 -16.71
CA PHE A 17 13.62 3.76 -15.82
C PHE A 17 12.28 4.12 -16.44
N LYS A 18 11.47 3.12 -16.76
CA LYS A 18 10.10 3.31 -17.28
C LYS A 18 9.11 3.74 -16.22
N ARG A 19 9.27 3.26 -14.97
CA ARG A 19 8.39 3.56 -13.83
C ARG A 19 9.18 4.11 -12.66
N VAL A 20 8.65 5.16 -12.03
CA VAL A 20 9.26 5.83 -10.87
C VAL A 20 8.30 5.80 -9.68
N VAL A 21 8.80 5.26 -8.55
CA VAL A 21 8.04 5.27 -7.28
C VAL A 21 8.22 6.61 -6.60
N LEU A 22 7.16 7.37 -6.46
CA LEU A 22 7.15 8.68 -5.82
C LEU A 22 7.33 8.60 -4.30
N ALA A 23 7.83 9.68 -3.70
CA ALA A 23 7.91 9.82 -2.26
C ALA A 23 6.49 9.95 -1.66
N ARG A 24 6.30 9.40 -0.44
CA ARG A 24 5.01 9.44 0.28
C ARG A 24 4.59 10.84 0.69
N GLU A 25 5.55 11.75 0.80
CA GLU A 25 5.38 13.11 1.30
C GLU A 25 4.82 14.09 0.26
N LEU A 26 4.68 13.68 -0.99
CA LEU A 26 4.18 14.56 -2.06
C LEU A 26 2.69 14.87 -1.88
N SER A 27 2.33 16.11 -2.14
CA SER A 27 0.95 16.55 -2.29
C SER A 27 0.42 16.21 -3.69
N LEU A 28 -0.91 16.24 -3.85
CA LEU A 28 -1.57 16.05 -5.14
C LEU A 28 -1.02 16.99 -6.22
N GLU A 29 -0.83 18.27 -5.87
CA GLU A 29 -0.33 19.28 -6.81
C GLU A 29 1.13 19.03 -7.20
N GLU A 30 1.97 18.57 -6.27
CA GLU A 30 3.35 18.17 -6.58
C GLU A 30 3.37 16.96 -7.53
N ILE A 31 2.46 15.98 -7.36
CA ILE A 31 2.32 14.80 -8.25
C ILE A 31 1.88 15.24 -9.65
N LYS A 32 0.84 16.07 -9.76
CA LYS A 32 0.38 16.62 -11.05
C LYS A 32 1.50 17.36 -11.77
N HIS A 33 2.27 18.18 -11.06
CA HIS A 33 3.39 18.92 -11.63
C HIS A 33 4.48 17.98 -12.17
N ILE A 34 4.81 16.91 -11.45
CA ILE A 34 5.78 15.91 -11.90
C ILE A 34 5.26 15.19 -13.15
N HIS A 35 3.99 14.77 -13.19
CA HIS A 35 3.39 14.11 -14.33
C HIS A 35 3.38 15.02 -15.57
N ALA A 36 2.93 16.27 -15.42
CA ALA A 36 2.89 17.23 -16.50
C ALA A 36 4.27 17.51 -17.12
N ALA A 37 5.32 17.45 -16.30
CA ALA A 37 6.70 17.69 -16.75
C ALA A 37 7.41 16.44 -17.29
N ALA A 38 6.91 15.24 -16.98
CA ALA A 38 7.45 13.95 -17.42
C ALA A 38 6.30 12.97 -17.78
N PRO A 39 5.50 13.25 -18.83
CA PRO A 39 4.28 12.51 -19.14
C PRO A 39 4.53 11.05 -19.58
N ASP A 40 5.72 10.77 -20.12
CA ASP A 40 6.10 9.45 -20.61
C ASP A 40 6.55 8.48 -19.49
N VAL A 41 6.64 8.98 -18.25
CA VAL A 41 7.06 8.18 -17.10
C VAL A 41 5.84 7.61 -16.37
N GLU A 42 5.79 6.30 -16.20
CA GLU A 42 4.80 5.68 -15.32
C GLU A 42 5.06 6.07 -13.86
N LEU A 43 4.07 6.67 -13.21
CA LEU A 43 4.18 7.05 -11.81
C LEU A 43 3.54 6.01 -10.90
N GLU A 44 4.31 5.56 -9.89
CA GLU A 44 3.82 4.70 -8.81
C GLU A 44 3.77 5.47 -7.51
N ALA A 45 2.61 5.48 -6.85
CA ALA A 45 2.41 6.14 -5.56
C ALA A 45 2.03 5.14 -4.45
N PHE A 46 2.54 5.38 -3.24
CA PHE A 46 2.05 4.67 -2.06
C PHE A 46 0.63 5.14 -1.73
N VAL A 47 -0.26 4.18 -1.48
CA VAL A 47 -1.68 4.47 -1.21
C VAL A 47 -2.16 3.95 0.13
N HIS A 48 -1.48 2.97 0.73
CA HIS A 48 -1.94 2.38 1.99
C HIS A 48 -0.80 1.83 2.84
N GLY A 49 -0.95 1.92 4.16
CA GLY A 49 -0.13 1.26 5.15
C GLY A 49 0.82 2.18 5.91
N ALA A 50 1.82 1.58 6.56
CA ALA A 50 2.68 2.27 7.50
C ALA A 50 3.49 3.41 6.86
N LEU A 51 3.48 4.58 7.51
CA LEU A 51 4.28 5.72 7.15
C LEU A 51 5.68 5.67 7.79
N CYS A 52 6.67 6.12 7.03
CA CYS A 52 7.97 6.53 7.56
C CYS A 52 7.93 8.03 7.84
N VAL A 53 8.32 8.46 9.04
CA VAL A 53 8.33 9.88 9.41
C VAL A 53 9.47 10.63 8.74
N SER A 54 10.59 9.95 8.45
CA SER A 54 11.74 10.51 7.73
C SER A 54 11.55 10.37 6.22
N TYR A 55 12.10 11.27 5.45
CA TYR A 55 12.27 11.06 4.02
C TYR A 55 13.02 9.75 3.76
N SER A 56 12.61 9.06 2.70
CA SER A 56 13.25 7.80 2.29
C SER A 56 14.72 8.02 1.97
N GLY A 57 15.61 7.17 2.49
CA GLY A 57 17.06 7.33 2.32
C GLY A 57 17.71 8.40 3.20
N ALA A 58 16.95 9.09 4.05
CA ALA A 58 17.44 10.14 4.95
C ALA A 58 17.22 9.80 6.45
N CYS A 59 17.22 8.50 6.79
CA CYS A 59 17.09 8.02 8.15
C CYS A 59 18.29 7.15 8.54
N TYR A 60 19.13 7.66 9.43
CA TYR A 60 20.30 6.98 10.03
C TYR A 60 20.10 6.71 11.53
N ALA A 61 18.89 6.97 12.08
CA ALA A 61 18.62 6.79 13.50
C ALA A 61 18.79 5.33 13.96
N SER A 62 18.36 4.36 13.15
CA SER A 62 18.57 2.93 13.45
C SER A 62 20.03 2.54 13.40
N LEU A 63 20.82 3.12 12.50
CA LEU A 63 22.26 2.89 12.43
C LEU A 63 22.93 3.45 13.66
N HIS A 64 22.62 4.70 14.00
CA HIS A 64 23.21 5.38 15.16
C HIS A 64 22.90 4.69 16.48
N CYS A 65 21.62 4.35 16.73
CA CYS A 65 21.17 3.83 18.03
C CYS A 65 21.36 2.31 18.18
N PHE A 66 21.28 1.55 17.09
CA PHE A 66 21.16 0.08 17.13
C PHE A 66 22.11 -0.64 16.18
N ASN A 67 22.98 0.08 15.49
CA ASN A 67 23.92 -0.47 14.50
C ASN A 67 23.19 -1.26 13.36
N ARG A 68 22.00 -0.81 12.95
CA ARG A 68 21.15 -1.43 11.93
C ARG A 68 20.77 -0.40 10.89
N SER A 69 21.16 -0.57 9.62
CA SER A 69 20.84 0.40 8.58
C SER A 69 19.38 0.30 8.12
N ALA A 70 18.59 1.33 8.44
CA ALA A 70 17.22 1.44 7.95
C ALA A 70 17.15 1.59 6.42
N ASN A 71 18.13 2.23 5.81
CA ASN A 71 18.24 2.43 4.36
C ASN A 71 18.54 1.12 3.62
N ARG A 72 19.02 0.10 4.34
CA ARG A 72 19.33 -1.25 3.83
C ARG A 72 18.33 -2.31 4.28
N GLY A 73 17.15 -1.91 4.79
CA GLY A 73 16.06 -2.81 5.15
C GLY A 73 16.00 -3.23 6.62
N GLU A 74 16.94 -2.80 7.47
CA GLU A 74 17.08 -3.22 8.88
C GLU A 74 16.54 -2.15 9.86
N CYS A 75 15.44 -1.51 9.54
CA CYS A 75 14.84 -0.48 10.38
C CYS A 75 14.48 -1.02 11.78
N ALA A 76 15.02 -0.41 12.84
CA ALA A 76 14.70 -0.72 14.23
C ALA A 76 13.45 0.03 14.75
N GLN A 77 12.76 0.78 13.88
CA GLN A 77 11.56 1.56 14.23
C GLN A 77 11.80 2.60 15.34
N PHE A 78 12.95 3.28 15.33
CA PHE A 78 13.29 4.34 16.27
C PHE A 78 12.15 5.37 16.45
N CYS A 79 11.47 5.76 15.37
CA CYS A 79 10.35 6.69 15.40
C CYS A 79 9.09 6.17 16.13
N ARG A 80 9.07 4.91 16.54
CA ARG A 80 7.99 4.28 17.31
C ARG A 80 8.30 4.13 18.80
N LEU A 81 9.48 4.55 19.22
CA LEU A 81 9.88 4.56 20.61
C LEU A 81 9.16 5.70 21.37
N LYS A 82 9.19 5.64 22.68
CA LYS A 82 8.73 6.69 23.56
C LYS A 82 9.82 7.68 23.82
N PHE A 83 9.44 8.94 23.91
CA PHE A 83 10.35 10.05 24.20
C PHE A 83 9.73 10.99 25.21
N ASP A 84 10.59 11.58 26.04
CA ASP A 84 10.33 12.84 26.69
C ASP A 84 10.81 13.98 25.79
N LEU A 85 10.11 15.11 25.82
CA LEU A 85 10.47 16.33 25.10
C LEU A 85 10.85 17.42 26.09
N TYR A 86 12.06 17.92 25.98
CA TYR A 86 12.59 18.99 26.80
C TYR A 86 12.94 20.23 25.97
N ASP A 87 12.85 21.40 26.57
CA ASP A 87 13.42 22.62 26.02
C ASP A 87 14.92 22.83 26.41
N ASP A 88 15.55 23.88 25.91
CA ASP A 88 16.96 24.18 26.17
C ASP A 88 17.23 24.53 27.65
N ASN A 89 16.24 24.93 28.42
CA ASN A 89 16.34 25.16 29.87
C ASN A 89 16.10 23.86 30.69
N GLY A 90 15.85 22.73 30.06
CA GLY A 90 15.52 21.46 30.73
C GLY A 90 14.08 21.37 31.22
N LYS A 91 13.19 22.24 30.77
CA LYS A 91 11.76 22.17 31.08
C LYS A 91 11.13 21.05 30.29
N LEU A 92 10.42 20.14 30.98
CA LEU A 92 9.64 19.05 30.38
C LEU A 92 8.41 19.66 29.66
N ILE A 93 8.21 19.29 28.38
CA ILE A 93 7.08 19.71 27.54
C ILE A 93 6.10 18.55 27.34
N GLU A 94 6.62 17.37 26.97
CA GLU A 94 5.85 16.13 26.80
C GLU A 94 6.58 14.97 27.48
N GLN A 95 5.84 14.03 28.08
CA GLN A 95 6.41 12.92 28.81
C GLN A 95 5.88 11.58 28.30
N ASP A 96 6.79 10.61 28.11
CA ASP A 96 6.48 9.19 27.81
C ASP A 96 5.56 9.00 26.58
N ARG A 97 5.75 9.81 25.51
CA ARG A 97 4.92 9.82 24.32
C ARG A 97 5.68 9.32 23.07
N HIS A 98 4.93 8.75 22.12
CA HIS A 98 5.48 8.31 20.83
C HIS A 98 5.57 9.49 19.82
N LEU A 99 6.36 10.51 20.14
CA LEU A 99 6.36 11.84 19.50
C LEU A 99 6.74 11.85 18.02
N LEU A 100 7.32 10.78 17.50
CA LEU A 100 7.65 10.63 16.07
C LEU A 100 6.75 9.58 15.38
N SER A 101 5.77 9.02 16.10
CA SER A 101 4.88 7.99 15.55
C SER A 101 3.75 8.61 14.75
N LEU A 102 3.52 8.09 13.53
CA LEU A 102 2.47 8.53 12.63
C LEU A 102 1.34 7.49 12.56
N LYS A 103 0.14 7.94 12.22
CA LYS A 103 -0.97 7.12 11.74
C LYS A 103 -0.57 6.39 10.45
N ASP A 104 -1.37 5.43 10.01
CA ASP A 104 -1.16 4.76 8.74
C ASP A 104 -1.76 5.57 7.58
N MET A 105 -1.11 5.51 6.43
CA MET A 105 -1.64 6.15 5.22
C MET A 105 -2.86 5.39 4.71
N SER A 106 -3.89 6.11 4.29
CA SER A 106 -4.95 5.59 3.44
C SER A 106 -5.34 6.66 2.42
N GLN A 107 -5.19 6.33 1.13
CA GLN A 107 -5.62 7.17 0.02
C GLN A 107 -6.88 6.60 -0.65
N TYR A 108 -7.62 5.74 0.05
CA TYR A 108 -8.79 5.03 -0.49
C TYR A 108 -9.84 5.99 -1.05
N ASP A 109 -10.17 7.04 -0.32
CA ASP A 109 -11.20 8.01 -0.71
C ASP A 109 -10.76 8.92 -1.86
N VAL A 110 -9.44 9.06 -2.08
CA VAL A 110 -8.83 9.97 -3.07
C VAL A 110 -8.13 9.24 -4.22
N VAL A 111 -8.39 7.93 -4.39
CA VAL A 111 -7.79 7.11 -5.47
C VAL A 111 -8.04 7.73 -6.84
N GLU A 112 -9.26 8.18 -7.11
CA GLU A 112 -9.62 8.81 -8.39
C GLU A 112 -8.78 10.06 -8.67
N GLN A 113 -8.57 10.90 -7.65
CA GLN A 113 -7.72 12.09 -7.79
C GLN A 113 -6.24 11.74 -8.08
N LEU A 114 -5.75 10.61 -7.53
CA LEU A 114 -4.41 10.12 -7.86
C LEU A 114 -4.32 9.64 -9.30
N MET A 115 -5.36 8.94 -9.81
CA MET A 115 -5.43 8.53 -11.20
C MET A 115 -5.46 9.75 -12.13
N ASP A 116 -6.27 10.77 -11.83
CA ASP A 116 -6.32 12.04 -12.56
C ASP A 116 -4.98 12.80 -12.53
N ALA A 117 -4.18 12.61 -11.49
CA ALA A 117 -2.85 13.20 -11.37
C ALA A 117 -1.76 12.42 -12.15
N GLY A 118 -2.14 11.37 -12.91
CA GLY A 118 -1.24 10.58 -13.72
C GLY A 118 -0.58 9.39 -13.00
N VAL A 119 -1.07 9.01 -11.82
CA VAL A 119 -0.58 7.80 -11.13
C VAL A 119 -1.20 6.56 -11.78
N THR A 120 -0.35 5.70 -12.34
CA THR A 120 -0.76 4.47 -13.04
C THR A 120 -0.55 3.20 -12.20
N SER A 121 0.21 3.28 -11.10
CA SER A 121 0.50 2.15 -10.22
C SER A 121 0.30 2.54 -8.75
N LEU A 122 -0.50 1.74 -8.04
CA LEU A 122 -0.83 1.95 -6.63
C LEU A 122 -0.06 0.97 -5.73
N LYS A 123 0.75 1.50 -4.81
CA LYS A 123 1.59 0.68 -3.94
C LYS A 123 1.05 0.58 -2.53
N ILE A 124 0.78 -0.65 -2.09
CA ILE A 124 0.36 -0.97 -0.72
C ILE A 124 1.59 -1.37 0.11
N GLU A 125 1.81 -0.69 1.23
CA GLU A 125 2.84 -1.06 2.20
C GLU A 125 2.30 -2.11 3.16
N GLY A 126 3.07 -3.19 3.41
CA GLY A 126 2.58 -4.24 4.27
C GLY A 126 3.47 -5.48 4.39
N ARG A 127 4.79 -5.35 4.13
CA ARG A 127 5.74 -6.49 4.12
C ARG A 127 5.69 -7.37 5.38
N LEU A 128 5.42 -6.79 6.55
CA LEU A 128 5.33 -7.50 7.83
C LEU A 128 3.88 -7.74 8.28
N LYS A 129 2.90 -7.63 7.38
CA LYS A 129 1.49 -7.86 7.67
C LYS A 129 1.10 -9.30 7.31
N ASN A 130 0.05 -9.80 7.98
CA ASN A 130 -0.52 -11.12 7.72
C ASN A 130 -1.32 -11.14 6.41
N ALA A 131 -1.71 -12.35 5.97
CA ALA A 131 -2.48 -12.55 4.75
C ALA A 131 -3.84 -11.84 4.79
N ASP A 132 -4.49 -11.76 5.95
CA ASP A 132 -5.80 -11.13 6.10
C ASP A 132 -5.76 -9.63 5.81
N TYR A 133 -4.72 -8.95 6.29
CA TYR A 133 -4.47 -7.56 5.93
C TYR A 133 -4.32 -7.39 4.42
N VAL A 134 -3.53 -8.24 3.78
CA VAL A 134 -3.30 -8.17 2.32
C VAL A 134 -4.59 -8.41 1.56
N LYS A 135 -5.34 -9.46 1.90
CA LYS A 135 -6.63 -9.78 1.27
C LYS A 135 -7.60 -8.59 1.36
N ASN A 136 -7.76 -8.04 2.56
CA ASN A 136 -8.69 -6.95 2.83
C ASN A 136 -8.30 -5.67 2.07
N VAL A 137 -7.05 -5.23 2.18
CA VAL A 137 -6.58 -3.98 1.57
C VAL A 137 -6.57 -4.08 0.05
N VAL A 138 -6.07 -5.18 -0.52
CA VAL A 138 -6.06 -5.38 -1.98
C VAL A 138 -7.48 -5.42 -2.53
N ALA A 139 -8.40 -6.13 -1.87
CA ALA A 139 -9.81 -6.19 -2.29
C ALA A 139 -10.45 -4.79 -2.27
N ALA A 140 -10.24 -4.00 -1.21
CA ALA A 140 -10.78 -2.65 -1.10
C ALA A 140 -10.33 -1.76 -2.27
N TYR A 141 -9.02 -1.67 -2.49
CA TYR A 141 -8.48 -0.83 -3.58
C TYR A 141 -8.85 -1.36 -4.97
N SER A 142 -8.89 -2.69 -5.17
CA SER A 142 -9.31 -3.27 -6.43
C SER A 142 -10.77 -2.92 -6.78
N GLN A 143 -11.68 -3.06 -5.82
CA GLN A 143 -13.09 -2.70 -6.01
C GLN A 143 -13.23 -1.19 -6.26
N ARG A 144 -12.50 -0.35 -5.52
CA ARG A 144 -12.53 1.10 -5.71
C ARG A 144 -12.05 1.52 -7.10
N ILE A 145 -11.00 0.88 -7.63
CA ILE A 145 -10.53 1.12 -9.01
C ILE A 145 -11.59 0.66 -10.01
N ASP A 146 -12.23 -0.50 -9.80
CA ASP A 146 -13.29 -1.00 -10.69
C ASP A 146 -14.48 -0.04 -10.74
N GLU A 147 -14.87 0.55 -9.60
CA GLU A 147 -15.93 1.57 -9.55
C GLU A 147 -15.57 2.82 -10.37
N VAL A 148 -14.32 3.29 -10.29
CA VAL A 148 -13.86 4.45 -11.09
C VAL A 148 -13.87 4.10 -12.57
N ILE A 149 -13.31 2.97 -12.97
CA ILE A 149 -13.26 2.52 -14.36
C ILE A 149 -14.66 2.31 -14.93
N ALA A 150 -15.59 1.74 -14.16
CA ALA A 150 -16.97 1.52 -14.61
C ALA A 150 -17.70 2.84 -14.93
N ARG A 151 -17.37 3.93 -14.23
CA ARG A 151 -17.96 5.26 -14.48
C ARG A 151 -17.23 6.05 -15.57
N ARG A 152 -15.94 5.74 -15.83
CA ARG A 152 -15.06 6.49 -16.72
C ARG A 152 -14.27 5.53 -17.64
N SER A 153 -15.00 4.63 -18.31
CA SER A 153 -14.43 3.57 -19.15
C SER A 153 -13.78 4.07 -20.45
N ASP A 154 -14.08 5.28 -20.85
CA ASP A 154 -13.48 6.00 -21.98
C ASP A 154 -12.10 6.62 -21.60
N GLU A 155 -11.84 6.86 -20.32
CA GLU A 155 -10.60 7.47 -19.84
C GLU A 155 -9.66 6.43 -19.21
N TYR A 156 -10.21 5.41 -18.51
CA TYR A 156 -9.43 4.45 -17.72
C TYR A 156 -9.73 3.01 -18.10
N ARG A 157 -8.68 2.19 -18.06
CA ARG A 157 -8.77 0.73 -18.18
C ARG A 157 -7.80 0.06 -17.22
N ARG A 158 -8.06 -1.19 -16.87
CA ARG A 158 -7.09 -1.99 -16.12
C ARG A 158 -5.89 -2.36 -16.98
N ALA A 159 -4.70 -2.27 -16.37
CA ALA A 159 -3.47 -2.78 -17.00
C ALA A 159 -3.32 -4.30 -16.86
N SER A 160 -4.09 -4.94 -15.98
CA SER A 160 -4.05 -6.39 -15.74
C SER A 160 -5.29 -7.09 -16.30
N TYR A 161 -5.09 -8.28 -16.87
CA TYR A 161 -6.17 -9.13 -17.35
C TYR A 161 -6.93 -9.79 -16.19
N GLY A 162 -8.16 -10.21 -16.49
CA GLY A 162 -9.03 -10.93 -15.58
C GLY A 162 -9.83 -10.04 -14.63
N ARG A 163 -10.98 -10.53 -14.23
CA ARG A 163 -11.83 -9.93 -13.21
C ARG A 163 -11.77 -10.75 -11.94
N VAL A 164 -11.80 -10.06 -10.79
CA VAL A 164 -11.80 -10.70 -9.49
C VAL A 164 -13.20 -10.70 -8.91
N GLU A 165 -13.68 -11.87 -8.54
CA GLU A 165 -14.92 -12.04 -7.77
C GLU A 165 -14.53 -12.19 -6.28
N TYR A 166 -15.18 -11.42 -5.43
CA TYR A 166 -14.94 -11.42 -3.99
C TYR A 166 -16.13 -12.03 -3.25
N SER A 167 -15.85 -12.90 -2.27
CA SER A 167 -16.88 -13.51 -1.40
C SER A 167 -17.07 -12.77 -0.07
N PHE A 168 -16.52 -11.56 0.06
CA PHE A 168 -16.63 -10.71 1.25
C PHE A 168 -16.62 -9.22 0.87
N THR A 169 -17.09 -8.39 1.79
CA THR A 169 -16.99 -6.93 1.68
C THR A 169 -15.78 -6.45 2.46
N PRO A 170 -14.80 -5.81 1.81
CA PRO A 170 -13.62 -5.31 2.49
C PRO A 170 -13.96 -4.14 3.42
N ASN A 171 -13.24 -4.06 4.55
CA ASN A 171 -13.32 -2.94 5.49
C ASN A 171 -11.92 -2.64 6.05
N LEU A 172 -11.33 -1.53 5.62
CA LEU A 172 -9.96 -1.16 5.98
C LEU A 172 -9.76 -0.96 7.49
N ASN A 173 -10.81 -0.57 8.23
CA ASN A 173 -10.73 -0.36 9.68
C ASN A 173 -10.61 -1.66 10.48
N LYS A 174 -11.05 -2.80 9.93
CA LYS A 174 -11.07 -4.10 10.62
C LYS A 174 -9.75 -4.87 10.61
N THR A 175 -8.75 -4.38 9.89
CA THR A 175 -7.40 -4.92 9.90
C THR A 175 -6.43 -3.93 10.53
N PHE A 176 -5.16 -4.30 10.64
CA PHE A 176 -4.16 -3.49 11.33
C PHE A 176 -4.15 -2.03 10.85
N ASN A 177 -4.43 -1.08 11.73
CA ASN A 177 -4.24 0.34 11.53
C ASN A 177 -4.04 1.08 12.86
N ARG A 178 -3.37 2.25 12.80
CA ARG A 178 -3.15 3.20 13.92
C ARG A 178 -4.08 4.42 13.82
N GLY A 179 -5.23 4.26 13.15
CA GLY A 179 -5.96 5.35 12.54
C GLY A 179 -5.37 5.73 11.19
N PHE A 180 -6.15 6.40 10.34
CA PHE A 180 -5.75 6.73 8.98
C PHE A 180 -5.51 8.22 8.79
N THR A 181 -4.65 8.54 7.80
CA THR A 181 -4.35 9.88 7.35
C THR A 181 -4.07 9.89 5.84
N HIS A 182 -4.42 10.99 5.17
CA HIS A 182 -3.95 11.27 3.80
C HIS A 182 -2.52 11.82 3.76
N TYR A 183 -1.88 11.95 4.92
CA TYR A 183 -0.54 12.48 5.11
C TYR A 183 -0.41 13.90 4.56
N PHE A 184 0.38 14.12 3.52
CA PHE A 184 0.55 15.45 2.90
C PHE A 184 -0.21 15.61 1.59
N PHE A 185 -1.14 14.71 1.26
CA PHE A 185 -1.88 14.74 -0.01
C PHE A 185 -2.54 16.10 -0.28
N ASN A 186 -3.21 16.67 0.71
CA ASN A 186 -3.80 18.01 0.66
C ASN A 186 -2.90 19.09 1.32
N GLY A 187 -1.58 18.92 1.25
CA GLY A 187 -0.63 19.75 1.98
C GLY A 187 -0.51 19.36 3.45
N ARG A 188 -0.02 20.27 4.28
CA ARG A 188 0.19 20.04 5.71
C ARG A 188 -1.14 20.04 6.45
N GLN A 189 -1.41 18.95 7.16
CA GLN A 189 -2.64 18.73 7.93
C GLN A 189 -2.31 18.42 9.40
N PRO A 190 -3.12 18.86 10.37
CA PRO A 190 -3.01 18.41 11.76
C PRO A 190 -3.51 16.97 11.92
N GLY A 191 -3.15 16.32 13.04
CA GLY A 191 -3.69 15.02 13.41
C GLY A 191 -3.15 13.85 12.61
N ILE A 192 -1.99 13.98 11.95
CA ILE A 192 -1.32 12.88 11.24
C ILE A 192 -0.50 11.98 12.18
N GLU A 193 -0.27 12.45 13.40
CA GLU A 193 0.50 11.76 14.44
C GLU A 193 -0.33 10.71 15.18
N SER A 194 0.37 9.73 15.78
CA SER A 194 -0.16 8.70 16.68
C SER A 194 0.71 8.68 17.94
N PHE A 195 0.56 9.70 18.79
CA PHE A 195 1.42 9.91 19.97
C PHE A 195 1.15 8.94 21.11
N ASP A 196 -0.09 8.40 21.19
CA ASP A 196 -0.50 7.54 22.30
C ASP A 196 -0.06 6.09 22.11
N THR A 197 0.07 5.64 20.86
CA THR A 197 0.44 4.24 20.60
C THR A 197 1.11 4.03 19.24
N PRO A 198 2.12 3.14 19.16
CA PRO A 198 2.67 2.64 17.90
C PRO A 198 1.95 1.35 17.44
N LYS A 199 1.04 0.81 18.27
CA LYS A 199 0.29 -0.42 18.01
C LYS A 199 -1.01 -0.12 17.25
N ALA A 200 -1.61 -1.15 16.68
CA ALA A 200 -2.92 -1.03 16.05
C ALA A 200 -4.00 -0.69 17.09
N ILE A 201 -4.87 0.25 16.72
CA ILE A 201 -6.10 0.55 17.46
C ILE A 201 -7.32 -0.06 16.78
N GLY A 202 -7.30 -0.22 15.43
CA GLY A 202 -8.37 -0.83 14.66
C GLY A 202 -9.60 0.06 14.46
N GLU A 203 -10.77 -0.57 14.43
CA GLU A 203 -12.07 0.05 14.16
C GLU A 203 -12.63 0.75 15.40
N TYR A 204 -13.05 2.00 15.27
CA TYR A 204 -13.85 2.65 16.32
C TYR A 204 -15.24 1.99 16.40
N VAL A 205 -15.62 1.47 17.57
CA VAL A 205 -16.87 0.73 17.78
C VAL A 205 -17.87 1.45 18.68
N GLY A 206 -17.55 2.64 19.15
CA GLY A 206 -18.39 3.44 20.04
C GLY A 206 -17.66 3.83 21.33
N TYR A 207 -18.42 4.13 22.35
CA TYR A 207 -17.89 4.42 23.69
C TYR A 207 -18.56 3.58 24.76
N VAL A 208 -17.85 3.36 25.86
CA VAL A 208 -18.38 2.62 27.01
C VAL A 208 -19.56 3.39 27.59
N LYS A 209 -20.76 2.78 27.53
CA LYS A 209 -21.98 3.41 28.00
C LYS A 209 -22.15 3.24 29.52
N GLU A 210 -22.00 2.00 30.00
CA GLU A 210 -22.25 1.64 31.35
C GLU A 210 -21.42 0.41 31.76
N ILE A 211 -20.89 0.43 32.96
CA ILE A 211 -20.18 -0.69 33.57
C ILE A 211 -21.00 -1.24 34.77
N ARG A 212 -21.22 -2.56 34.80
CA ARG A 212 -21.90 -3.25 35.91
C ARG A 212 -21.12 -4.50 36.29
N GLY A 213 -20.43 -4.46 37.43
CA GLY A 213 -19.62 -5.55 37.91
C GLY A 213 -18.55 -5.98 36.88
N ILE A 214 -18.65 -7.21 36.39
CA ILE A 214 -17.72 -7.82 35.43
C ILE A 214 -18.10 -7.61 33.98
N SER A 215 -19.04 -6.72 33.66
CA SER A 215 -19.56 -6.50 32.33
C SER A 215 -19.82 -5.03 32.02
N PHE A 216 -19.89 -4.67 30.74
CA PHE A 216 -20.19 -3.31 30.27
C PHE A 216 -21.00 -3.34 28.99
N ASN A 217 -21.61 -2.19 28.62
CA ASN A 217 -22.28 -1.96 27.34
C ASN A 217 -21.53 -0.90 26.55
N VAL A 218 -21.66 -0.98 25.24
CA VAL A 218 -21.11 -0.01 24.29
C VAL A 218 -22.27 0.78 23.67
N ALA A 219 -22.14 2.09 23.62
CA ALA A 219 -23.01 2.96 22.83
C ALA A 219 -22.40 3.07 21.41
N GLY A 220 -22.98 2.36 20.48
CA GLY A 220 -22.55 2.24 19.09
C GLY A 220 -23.44 1.25 18.34
N THR A 221 -23.20 1.10 17.05
CA THR A 221 -23.93 0.17 16.16
C THR A 221 -23.14 -1.11 15.85
N ALA A 222 -21.92 -1.23 16.37
CA ALA A 222 -21.08 -2.38 16.12
C ALA A 222 -21.66 -3.65 16.78
N MET A 223 -21.66 -4.76 16.05
CA MET A 223 -21.94 -6.08 16.59
C MET A 223 -20.64 -6.71 17.09
N PHE A 224 -20.71 -7.40 18.21
CA PHE A 224 -19.55 -8.03 18.84
C PHE A 224 -19.69 -9.54 18.85
N ALA A 225 -18.55 -10.22 18.76
CA ALA A 225 -18.44 -11.68 18.84
C ALA A 225 -17.57 -12.09 20.03
N ASN A 226 -17.78 -13.33 20.49
CA ASN A 226 -16.88 -13.94 21.48
C ASN A 226 -15.47 -14.04 20.87
N GLY A 227 -14.47 -13.60 21.60
CA GLY A 227 -13.07 -13.58 21.17
C GLY A 227 -12.62 -12.25 20.55
N ASP A 228 -13.52 -11.28 20.30
CA ASP A 228 -13.12 -9.96 19.81
C ASP A 228 -12.07 -9.33 20.72
N GLY A 229 -11.05 -8.75 20.12
CA GLY A 229 -10.04 -7.95 20.80
C GLY A 229 -10.45 -6.49 20.82
N LEU A 230 -10.60 -5.92 22.00
CA LEU A 230 -10.94 -4.51 22.19
C LEU A 230 -9.80 -3.76 22.86
N CYS A 231 -9.72 -2.46 22.60
CA CYS A 231 -8.75 -1.59 23.25
C CYS A 231 -9.29 -0.17 23.43
N PHE A 232 -8.65 0.57 24.32
CA PHE A 232 -8.95 1.97 24.62
C PHE A 232 -7.69 2.72 25.02
N ILE A 233 -7.72 4.04 24.93
CA ILE A 233 -6.64 4.90 25.42
C ILE A 233 -7.02 5.41 26.81
N THR A 234 -6.15 5.21 27.78
CA THR A 234 -6.34 5.71 29.16
C THR A 234 -6.12 7.22 29.21
N LYS A 235 -6.51 7.85 30.33
CA LYS A 235 -6.23 9.28 30.56
C LYS A 235 -4.73 9.62 30.60
N ASP A 236 -3.89 8.65 30.93
CA ASP A 236 -2.43 8.76 30.93
C ASP A 236 -1.82 8.42 29.56
N HIS A 237 -2.61 8.48 28.48
CA HIS A 237 -2.15 8.24 27.12
C HIS A 237 -1.55 6.83 26.87
N LYS A 238 -2.05 5.81 27.54
CA LYS A 238 -1.61 4.42 27.37
C LYS A 238 -2.68 3.58 26.69
N LEU A 239 -2.26 2.79 25.71
CA LEU A 239 -3.15 1.80 25.09
C LEU A 239 -3.30 0.59 25.98
N GLU A 240 -4.53 0.30 26.41
CA GLU A 240 -4.90 -0.94 27.08
C GLU A 240 -5.82 -1.77 26.20
N GLY A 241 -5.56 -3.08 26.13
CA GLY A 241 -6.32 -4.03 25.33
C GLY A 241 -6.77 -5.22 26.16
N PHE A 242 -7.93 -5.78 25.79
CA PHE A 242 -8.51 -6.96 26.43
C PHE A 242 -9.32 -7.78 25.40
N ARG A 243 -9.63 -9.03 25.75
CA ARG A 243 -10.53 -9.89 24.97
C ARG A 243 -11.92 -9.98 25.55
N VAL A 244 -12.91 -9.98 24.68
CA VAL A 244 -14.31 -10.28 24.99
C VAL A 244 -14.43 -11.80 25.10
N ASN A 245 -14.69 -12.30 26.30
CA ASN A 245 -14.90 -13.73 26.52
C ASN A 245 -16.31 -14.16 26.10
N ARG A 246 -17.32 -13.32 26.39
CA ARG A 246 -18.71 -13.62 26.12
C ARG A 246 -19.50 -12.36 25.78
N VAL A 247 -20.42 -12.48 24.84
CA VAL A 247 -21.39 -11.45 24.45
C VAL A 247 -22.79 -11.99 24.77
N GLU A 248 -23.56 -11.24 25.54
CA GLU A 248 -24.97 -11.56 25.83
C GLU A 248 -25.84 -10.33 25.57
N ASN A 249 -26.75 -10.43 24.63
CA ASN A 249 -27.57 -9.33 24.14
C ASN A 249 -26.70 -8.13 23.72
N ASN A 250 -26.59 -7.09 24.49
CA ASN A 250 -25.69 -5.96 24.21
C ASN A 250 -24.70 -5.73 25.35
N ARG A 251 -24.37 -6.80 26.10
CA ARG A 251 -23.39 -6.76 27.18
C ARG A 251 -22.17 -7.58 26.85
N LEU A 252 -21.03 -6.98 27.10
CA LEU A 252 -19.71 -7.56 26.88
C LEU A 252 -19.12 -7.99 28.22
N PHE A 253 -18.65 -9.23 28.27
CA PHE A 253 -17.99 -9.83 29.43
C PHE A 253 -16.53 -10.11 29.04
N PRO A 254 -15.58 -9.27 29.45
CA PRO A 254 -14.17 -9.56 29.25
C PRO A 254 -13.72 -10.73 30.11
N LEU A 255 -12.60 -11.39 29.77
CA LEU A 255 -12.00 -12.43 30.59
C LEU A 255 -11.59 -11.88 31.96
N SER A 256 -11.03 -10.66 31.97
CA SER A 256 -10.73 -9.88 33.16
C SER A 256 -11.13 -8.43 32.89
N MET A 257 -11.91 -7.85 33.81
CA MET A 257 -12.35 -6.45 33.64
C MET A 257 -11.14 -5.50 33.71
N PRO A 258 -10.90 -4.66 32.69
CA PRO A 258 -9.79 -3.70 32.74
C PRO A 258 -10.01 -2.66 33.85
N HIS A 259 -9.00 -2.46 34.69
CA HIS A 259 -9.10 -1.54 35.84
C HIS A 259 -9.30 -0.09 35.45
N ASN A 260 -8.72 0.33 34.31
CA ASN A 260 -8.74 1.72 33.83
C ASN A 260 -9.91 2.01 32.88
N LEU A 261 -10.77 1.02 32.57
CA LEU A 261 -11.94 1.22 31.72
C LEU A 261 -13.00 2.03 32.47
N GLN A 262 -13.48 3.12 31.88
CA GLN A 262 -14.48 4.00 32.48
C GLN A 262 -15.61 4.29 31.48
N ALA A 263 -16.81 4.59 31.98
CA ALA A 263 -17.89 5.08 31.13
C ALA A 263 -17.49 6.36 30.42
N GLY A 264 -17.92 6.50 29.15
CA GLY A 264 -17.57 7.62 28.27
C GLY A 264 -16.26 7.45 27.49
N MET A 265 -15.42 6.45 27.81
CA MET A 265 -14.21 6.20 27.04
C MET A 265 -14.52 5.65 25.66
N ALA A 266 -13.81 6.15 24.64
CA ALA A 266 -13.83 5.61 23.28
C ALA A 266 -13.26 4.20 23.25
N LEU A 267 -13.94 3.31 22.55
CA LEU A 267 -13.57 1.90 22.44
C LEU A 267 -13.29 1.56 20.98
N TYR A 268 -12.24 0.81 20.77
CA TYR A 268 -11.79 0.36 19.46
C TYR A 268 -11.70 -1.16 19.43
N ARG A 269 -11.93 -1.76 18.25
CA ARG A 269 -11.78 -3.19 17.99
C ARG A 269 -10.54 -3.41 17.12
N ASN A 270 -9.48 -3.94 17.71
CA ASN A 270 -8.23 -4.24 17.02
C ASN A 270 -8.13 -5.68 16.52
N ASN A 271 -9.11 -6.53 16.85
CA ASN A 271 -9.26 -7.89 16.35
C ASN A 271 -10.76 -8.23 16.23
N ASP A 272 -11.26 -8.43 15.02
CA ASP A 272 -12.63 -8.84 14.70
C ASP A 272 -12.63 -10.34 14.36
N GLN A 273 -13.09 -11.19 15.28
CA GLN A 273 -13.05 -12.64 15.13
C GLN A 273 -13.89 -13.16 13.96
N GLU A 274 -15.03 -12.54 13.70
CA GLU A 274 -15.87 -12.96 12.59
C GLU A 274 -15.24 -12.57 11.25
N PHE A 275 -14.68 -11.37 11.17
CA PHE A 275 -13.99 -10.93 9.97
C PHE A 275 -12.73 -11.76 9.68
N GLU A 276 -11.94 -12.11 10.69
CA GLU A 276 -10.82 -13.04 10.53
C GLU A 276 -11.28 -14.43 10.05
N ARG A 277 -12.40 -14.93 10.58
CA ARG A 277 -12.98 -16.21 10.13
C ARG A 277 -13.40 -16.17 8.65
N ILE A 278 -13.90 -15.03 8.18
CA ILE A 278 -14.21 -14.83 6.75
C ILE A 278 -12.92 -14.82 5.95
N LEU A 279 -11.92 -14.04 6.36
CA LEU A 279 -10.65 -13.89 5.65
C LEU A 279 -9.79 -15.15 5.65
N SER A 280 -9.93 -16.04 6.63
CA SER A 280 -9.21 -17.33 6.66
C SER A 280 -9.57 -18.28 5.52
N ARG A 281 -10.71 -18.05 4.84
CA ARG A 281 -11.20 -18.84 3.72
C ARG A 281 -10.66 -18.33 2.38
N LYS A 282 -11.06 -18.98 1.27
CA LYS A 282 -10.88 -18.45 -0.08
C LYS A 282 -11.83 -17.25 -0.25
N THR A 283 -11.29 -16.05 -0.40
CA THR A 283 -12.06 -14.79 -0.40
C THR A 283 -12.09 -14.09 -1.74
N ALA A 284 -11.25 -14.53 -2.69
CA ALA A 284 -11.18 -13.95 -4.01
C ALA A 284 -10.83 -15.02 -5.05
N GLU A 285 -11.38 -14.88 -6.25
CA GLU A 285 -11.04 -15.69 -7.39
C GLU A 285 -10.92 -14.81 -8.63
N ARG A 286 -9.77 -14.88 -9.32
CA ARG A 286 -9.57 -14.15 -10.59
C ARG A 286 -9.88 -15.09 -11.75
N LYS A 287 -10.72 -14.63 -12.67
CA LYS A 287 -11.08 -15.34 -13.91
C LYS A 287 -10.77 -14.48 -15.13
N LEU A 288 -10.29 -15.11 -16.18
CA LEU A 288 -10.11 -14.52 -17.50
C LEU A 288 -11.38 -14.70 -18.34
N ASP A 289 -11.76 -13.68 -19.06
CA ASP A 289 -12.90 -13.76 -19.98
C ASP A 289 -12.54 -14.66 -21.17
N LEU A 290 -13.41 -15.63 -21.43
CA LEU A 290 -13.28 -16.62 -22.50
C LEU A 290 -14.42 -16.45 -23.49
N TYR A 291 -14.07 -16.35 -24.76
CA TYR A 291 -14.97 -16.22 -25.89
C TYR A 291 -14.89 -17.49 -26.70
N MET A 292 -16.04 -18.12 -27.03
CA MET A 292 -16.08 -19.36 -27.80
C MET A 292 -17.04 -19.22 -28.96
N ALA A 293 -16.70 -19.86 -30.10
CA ALA A 293 -17.60 -20.03 -31.21
C ALA A 293 -17.62 -21.51 -31.62
N LEU A 294 -18.80 -22.10 -31.73
CA LEU A 294 -19.02 -23.48 -32.13
C LEU A 294 -19.62 -23.54 -33.54
N ARG A 295 -19.04 -24.37 -34.41
CA ARG A 295 -19.46 -24.60 -35.82
C ARG A 295 -19.31 -26.05 -36.18
N LEU A 296 -20.03 -26.49 -37.23
CA LEU A 296 -19.74 -27.73 -37.93
C LEU A 296 -18.77 -27.45 -39.07
N ASN A 297 -17.69 -28.18 -39.16
CA ASN A 297 -16.74 -28.10 -40.24
C ASN A 297 -16.35 -29.50 -40.73
N ASN A 298 -16.69 -29.82 -41.97
CA ASN A 298 -16.45 -31.13 -42.58
C ASN A 298 -16.93 -32.32 -41.73
N GLY A 299 -18.06 -32.19 -41.08
CA GLY A 299 -18.63 -33.25 -40.23
C GLY A 299 -18.08 -33.35 -38.83
N GLN A 300 -17.14 -32.46 -38.45
CA GLN A 300 -16.58 -32.36 -37.11
C GLN A 300 -17.16 -31.15 -36.37
N LEU A 301 -17.32 -31.26 -35.06
CA LEU A 301 -17.60 -30.13 -34.21
C LEU A 301 -16.31 -29.34 -33.97
N GLN A 302 -16.27 -28.12 -34.46
CA GLN A 302 -15.14 -27.19 -34.30
C GLN A 302 -15.47 -26.12 -33.28
N ALA A 303 -14.57 -25.88 -32.33
CA ALA A 303 -14.62 -24.79 -31.38
C ALA A 303 -13.43 -23.87 -31.58
N LEU A 304 -13.70 -22.62 -31.93
CA LEU A 304 -12.73 -21.52 -31.87
C LEU A 304 -12.88 -20.85 -30.51
N ALA A 305 -11.82 -20.81 -29.74
CA ALA A 305 -11.84 -20.19 -28.44
C ALA A 305 -10.66 -19.22 -28.26
N ASN A 306 -10.95 -18.06 -27.73
CA ASN A 306 -9.92 -17.06 -27.38
C ASN A 306 -10.24 -16.41 -26.04
N ASP A 307 -9.19 -16.05 -25.32
CA ASP A 307 -9.33 -15.31 -24.07
C ASP A 307 -8.95 -13.84 -24.22
N GLU A 308 -9.24 -13.05 -23.20
CA GLU A 308 -8.94 -11.61 -23.19
C GLU A 308 -7.43 -11.28 -23.25
N THR A 309 -6.53 -12.26 -23.09
CA THR A 309 -5.08 -12.07 -23.21
C THR A 309 -4.60 -12.24 -24.65
N GLY A 310 -5.50 -12.57 -25.58
CA GLY A 310 -5.19 -12.82 -27.01
C GLY A 310 -4.72 -14.24 -27.31
N ARG A 311 -4.74 -15.18 -26.33
CA ARG A 311 -4.50 -16.59 -26.61
C ARG A 311 -5.70 -17.16 -27.37
N SER A 312 -5.43 -17.92 -28.42
CA SER A 312 -6.45 -18.54 -29.26
C SER A 312 -6.15 -20.00 -29.48
N VAL A 313 -7.19 -20.83 -29.53
CA VAL A 313 -7.12 -22.25 -29.86
C VAL A 313 -8.24 -22.65 -30.80
N ASP A 314 -7.97 -23.63 -31.67
CA ASP A 314 -8.92 -24.27 -32.59
C ASP A 314 -8.96 -25.76 -32.26
N VAL A 315 -10.09 -26.20 -31.74
CA VAL A 315 -10.30 -27.59 -31.31
C VAL A 315 -11.35 -28.22 -32.17
N LYS A 316 -11.03 -29.37 -32.77
CA LYS A 316 -11.94 -30.17 -33.59
C LYS A 316 -12.21 -31.50 -32.92
N LEU A 317 -13.48 -31.91 -32.94
CA LEU A 317 -13.92 -33.13 -32.32
C LEU A 317 -14.83 -33.91 -33.27
N ASP A 318 -14.52 -35.18 -33.50
CA ASP A 318 -15.40 -36.09 -34.29
C ASP A 318 -16.68 -36.36 -33.49
N ILE A 319 -17.82 -36.11 -34.11
CA ILE A 319 -19.14 -36.38 -33.54
C ILE A 319 -20.00 -37.15 -34.55
N GLU A 320 -20.86 -38.01 -34.03
CA GLU A 320 -21.91 -38.59 -34.85
C GLU A 320 -22.98 -37.52 -35.12
N LEU A 321 -23.19 -37.23 -36.40
CA LEU A 321 -24.18 -36.22 -36.82
C LEU A 321 -25.59 -36.80 -36.74
N GLN A 322 -26.29 -36.55 -35.66
CA GLN A 322 -27.68 -36.87 -35.45
C GLN A 322 -28.50 -35.58 -35.29
N LYS A 323 -29.62 -35.46 -36.03
CA LYS A 323 -30.52 -34.33 -35.85
C LYS A 323 -31.12 -34.30 -34.45
N ALA A 324 -31.10 -33.16 -33.83
CA ALA A 324 -31.76 -32.97 -32.55
C ALA A 324 -33.30 -32.88 -32.70
N ILE A 325 -34.02 -33.43 -31.75
CA ILE A 325 -35.49 -33.31 -31.69
C ILE A 325 -35.91 -31.92 -31.25
N LYS A 326 -35.04 -31.23 -30.48
CA LYS A 326 -35.23 -29.86 -29.96
C LYS A 326 -33.93 -29.10 -30.11
N PRO A 327 -33.99 -27.73 -30.25
CA PRO A 327 -32.80 -26.90 -30.25
C PRO A 327 -31.88 -27.20 -29.06
N GLN A 328 -30.56 -27.18 -29.28
CA GLN A 328 -29.56 -27.62 -28.30
C GLN A 328 -28.83 -26.45 -27.63
N ASN A 329 -29.08 -25.21 -28.05
CA ASN A 329 -28.40 -24.01 -27.55
C ASN A 329 -28.31 -23.96 -26.02
N GLU A 330 -29.42 -24.14 -25.29
CA GLU A 330 -29.44 -24.12 -23.83
C GLU A 330 -28.61 -25.22 -23.20
N ASN A 331 -28.66 -26.43 -23.78
CA ASN A 331 -27.88 -27.55 -23.28
C ASN A 331 -26.38 -27.34 -23.52
N ILE A 332 -26.02 -26.91 -24.72
CA ILE A 332 -24.63 -26.61 -25.10
C ILE A 332 -24.10 -25.48 -24.19
N ALA A 333 -24.81 -24.38 -24.06
CA ALA A 333 -24.41 -23.26 -23.18
C ALA A 333 -24.17 -23.73 -21.75
N ARG A 334 -25.12 -24.46 -21.16
CA ARG A 334 -25.02 -25.00 -19.82
C ARG A 334 -23.80 -25.90 -19.60
N GLN A 335 -23.38 -26.67 -20.64
CA GLN A 335 -22.20 -27.55 -20.56
C GLN A 335 -20.91 -26.77 -20.74
N MET A 336 -20.87 -25.74 -21.60
CA MET A 336 -19.68 -24.91 -21.84
C MET A 336 -19.42 -23.94 -20.70
N GLU A 337 -20.45 -23.48 -19.99
CA GLU A 337 -20.33 -22.64 -18.80
C GLU A 337 -19.69 -23.30 -17.58
N LYS A 338 -19.62 -24.63 -17.55
CA LYS A 338 -19.05 -25.40 -16.42
C LYS A 338 -17.53 -25.25 -16.32
N LEU A 339 -17.05 -24.03 -16.12
CA LEU A 339 -15.63 -23.65 -16.02
C LEU A 339 -15.15 -23.49 -14.58
N GLY A 340 -15.95 -23.86 -13.56
CA GLY A 340 -15.77 -23.52 -12.14
C GLY A 340 -14.34 -23.59 -11.60
N ASN A 341 -13.63 -24.72 -11.79
CA ASN A 341 -12.27 -24.92 -11.28
C ASN A 341 -11.16 -24.53 -12.27
N THR A 342 -11.49 -23.73 -13.28
CA THR A 342 -10.54 -23.25 -14.29
C THR A 342 -10.25 -21.77 -14.11
N PRO A 343 -9.16 -21.23 -14.68
CA PRO A 343 -8.89 -19.80 -14.64
C PRO A 343 -9.79 -18.97 -15.58
N PHE A 344 -10.78 -19.57 -16.21
CA PHE A 344 -11.61 -18.94 -17.21
C PHE A 344 -13.06 -18.76 -16.76
N ARG A 345 -13.73 -17.75 -17.31
CA ARG A 345 -15.16 -17.49 -17.23
C ARG A 345 -15.69 -17.32 -18.66
N LEU A 346 -16.77 -18.01 -19.02
CA LEU A 346 -17.40 -17.81 -20.31
C LEU A 346 -18.04 -16.41 -20.38
N ALA A 347 -17.47 -15.53 -21.21
CA ALA A 347 -17.97 -14.19 -21.43
C ALA A 347 -18.96 -14.15 -22.63
N LYS A 348 -18.70 -14.94 -23.66
CA LYS A 348 -19.55 -15.05 -24.84
C LYS A 348 -19.44 -16.43 -25.45
N LEU A 349 -20.59 -16.98 -25.89
CA LEU A 349 -20.68 -18.22 -26.63
C LEU A 349 -21.55 -17.99 -27.88
N ASP A 350 -20.95 -18.13 -29.04
CA ASP A 350 -21.63 -18.11 -30.32
C ASP A 350 -21.83 -19.54 -30.81
N ILE A 351 -23.08 -19.99 -31.02
CA ILE A 351 -23.41 -21.31 -31.49
C ILE A 351 -24.04 -21.16 -32.88
N ALA A 352 -23.43 -21.75 -33.88
CA ALA A 352 -23.96 -21.72 -35.24
C ALA A 352 -25.26 -22.54 -35.34
N GLU A 353 -26.16 -22.14 -36.24
CA GLU A 353 -27.48 -22.78 -36.42
C GLU A 353 -27.39 -24.30 -36.76
N ASP A 354 -26.35 -24.68 -37.49
CA ASP A 354 -26.07 -26.07 -37.85
C ASP A 354 -25.70 -26.93 -36.63
N VAL A 355 -25.01 -26.32 -35.62
CA VAL A 355 -24.70 -26.99 -34.36
C VAL A 355 -25.94 -27.08 -33.46
N ASP A 356 -26.76 -26.05 -33.42
CA ASP A 356 -28.00 -26.02 -32.61
C ASP A 356 -28.99 -27.10 -33.08
N ALA A 357 -29.01 -27.37 -34.38
CA ALA A 357 -29.85 -28.39 -34.99
C ALA A 357 -29.37 -29.85 -34.79
N MET A 358 -28.17 -30.06 -34.23
CA MET A 358 -27.57 -31.37 -34.03
C MET A 358 -27.52 -31.77 -32.55
N PHE A 359 -27.76 -33.06 -32.32
CA PHE A 359 -27.60 -33.63 -30.99
C PHE A 359 -26.12 -33.91 -30.72
N VAL A 360 -25.58 -33.21 -29.73
CA VAL A 360 -24.21 -33.41 -29.23
C VAL A 360 -24.27 -33.99 -27.82
N PRO A 361 -23.76 -35.19 -27.57
CA PRO A 361 -23.74 -35.78 -26.23
C PRO A 361 -23.00 -34.89 -25.24
N SER A 362 -23.52 -34.75 -24.01
CA SER A 362 -22.90 -33.93 -22.96
C SER A 362 -21.45 -34.34 -22.59
N SER A 363 -21.11 -35.63 -22.79
CA SER A 363 -19.75 -36.14 -22.64
C SER A 363 -18.79 -35.52 -23.65
N ARG A 364 -19.20 -35.39 -24.91
CA ARG A 364 -18.40 -34.79 -25.99
C ARG A 364 -18.22 -33.26 -25.78
N LEU A 365 -19.30 -32.58 -25.37
CA LEU A 365 -19.19 -31.17 -24.99
C LEU A 365 -18.23 -30.95 -23.79
N SER A 366 -18.24 -31.86 -22.82
CA SER A 366 -17.33 -31.81 -21.66
C SER A 366 -15.88 -32.13 -22.05
N GLU A 367 -15.67 -32.99 -23.04
CA GLU A 367 -14.37 -33.29 -23.64
C GLU A 367 -13.82 -32.03 -24.35
N LEU A 368 -14.62 -31.46 -25.26
CA LEU A 368 -14.31 -30.23 -25.99
C LEU A 368 -13.91 -29.10 -25.06
N ARG A 369 -14.71 -28.85 -24.04
CA ARG A 369 -14.42 -27.82 -23.04
C ARG A 369 -13.10 -28.07 -22.32
N ARG A 370 -12.82 -29.31 -21.88
CA ARG A 370 -11.56 -29.67 -21.21
C ARG A 370 -10.37 -29.46 -22.12
N GLU A 371 -10.47 -29.82 -23.38
CA GLU A 371 -9.40 -29.64 -24.35
C GLU A 371 -9.11 -28.16 -24.60
N ILE A 372 -10.14 -27.34 -24.80
CA ILE A 372 -10.01 -25.87 -24.91
C ILE A 372 -9.27 -25.30 -23.69
N VAL A 373 -9.68 -25.65 -22.47
CA VAL A 373 -9.09 -25.19 -21.24
C VAL A 373 -7.61 -25.59 -21.13
N ASN A 374 -7.29 -26.87 -21.47
CA ASN A 374 -5.92 -27.36 -21.42
C ASN A 374 -5.01 -26.63 -22.40
N LEU A 375 -5.46 -26.49 -23.64
CA LEU A 375 -4.69 -25.81 -24.69
C LEU A 375 -4.49 -24.32 -24.40
N LEU A 376 -5.52 -23.61 -23.98
CA LEU A 376 -5.40 -22.21 -23.58
C LEU A 376 -4.49 -22.03 -22.36
N SER A 377 -4.56 -22.93 -21.39
CA SER A 377 -3.70 -22.89 -20.21
C SER A 377 -2.22 -23.13 -20.53
N ALA A 378 -1.96 -23.95 -21.56
CA ALA A 378 -0.60 -24.22 -22.05
C ALA A 378 -0.08 -23.17 -23.03
N ALA A 379 -0.98 -22.42 -23.68
CA ALA A 379 -0.60 -21.40 -24.66
C ALA A 379 0.10 -20.21 -23.99
N ARG A 380 1.15 -19.69 -24.63
CA ARG A 380 1.81 -18.45 -24.21
C ARG A 380 0.91 -17.26 -24.51
N ILE A 381 0.86 -16.32 -23.59
CA ILE A 381 0.25 -15.01 -23.86
C ILE A 381 1.05 -14.37 -25.00
N PRO A 382 0.38 -13.95 -26.09
CA PRO A 382 1.06 -13.22 -27.14
C PRO A 382 1.75 -12.01 -26.52
N THR A 383 3.06 -11.97 -26.58
CA THR A 383 3.78 -10.76 -26.26
C THR A 383 3.36 -9.76 -27.32
N GLU A 384 2.53 -8.76 -27.02
CA GLU A 384 2.56 -7.57 -27.83
C GLU A 384 4.05 -7.24 -27.94
N CYS A 385 4.59 -7.27 -29.13
CA CYS A 385 5.83 -6.58 -29.42
C CYS A 385 5.52 -5.11 -29.09
N ARG A 386 5.56 -4.77 -27.79
CA ARG A 386 5.90 -3.41 -27.41
C ARG A 386 7.21 -3.26 -28.16
N ASN A 387 7.15 -2.45 -29.21
CA ASN A 387 8.36 -2.01 -29.84
C ASN A 387 9.28 -1.72 -28.68
N GLU A 388 10.24 -2.62 -28.45
CA GLU A 388 11.48 -2.25 -27.85
C GLU A 388 12.05 -1.27 -28.86
N ASP A 389 11.41 -0.09 -28.95
CA ASP A 389 12.12 1.08 -29.31
C ASP A 389 13.27 1.02 -28.33
N ASN A 390 14.36 0.52 -28.85
CA ASN A 390 15.67 0.72 -28.33
C ASN A 390 15.70 2.21 -27.95
N ALA A 391 15.23 2.55 -26.76
CA ALA A 391 15.82 3.60 -25.99
C ALA A 391 17.24 3.12 -25.81
N GLY A 392 17.93 3.08 -26.95
CA GLY A 392 19.34 3.00 -27.01
C GLY A 392 19.77 3.98 -25.97
N THR A 393 20.56 3.56 -25.07
CA THR A 393 21.47 4.35 -24.30
C THR A 393 22.25 5.22 -25.27
N GLU A 394 21.62 6.19 -25.92
CA GLU A 394 22.23 7.44 -26.24
C GLU A 394 22.51 8.06 -24.88
N VAL A 395 23.65 7.63 -24.31
CA VAL A 395 24.37 8.43 -23.31
C VAL A 395 24.30 9.84 -23.90
N ALA A 396 23.56 10.71 -23.23
CA ALA A 396 23.38 12.08 -23.68
C ALA A 396 24.80 12.68 -23.80
N GLU A 397 25.37 12.63 -24.99
CA GLU A 397 26.63 13.30 -25.34
C GLU A 397 26.50 14.84 -25.25
N ASN A 398 25.28 15.31 -24.97
CA ASN A 398 25.03 16.71 -24.70
C ASN A 398 25.29 17.00 -23.23
N GLY A 399 26.46 17.56 -22.97
CA GLY A 399 27.06 18.00 -21.69
C GLY A 399 26.25 18.76 -20.64
N ASN A 400 24.98 18.43 -20.47
CA ASN A 400 24.16 18.95 -19.38
C ASN A 400 24.53 18.24 -18.06
N ARG A 401 25.49 18.85 -17.34
CA ARG A 401 25.85 18.43 -15.99
C ARG A 401 24.64 18.59 -15.06
N THR A 402 24.12 17.46 -14.58
CA THR A 402 23.04 17.45 -13.60
C THR A 402 23.63 17.65 -12.20
N ASN A 403 23.16 18.67 -11.48
CA ASN A 403 23.59 18.87 -10.11
C ASN A 403 23.02 17.78 -9.19
N ALA A 404 23.88 17.11 -8.44
CA ALA A 404 23.49 16.07 -7.47
C ALA A 404 22.43 16.53 -6.46
N HIS A 405 22.43 17.81 -6.07
CA HIS A 405 21.40 18.40 -5.22
C HIS A 405 20.03 18.44 -5.90
N ALA A 406 19.94 18.70 -7.20
CA ALA A 406 18.69 18.77 -7.93
C ALA A 406 17.98 17.41 -7.96
N ILE A 407 18.75 16.32 -8.11
CA ILE A 407 18.21 14.95 -8.15
C ILE A 407 18.29 14.21 -6.80
N ASN A 408 18.64 14.88 -5.70
CA ASN A 408 18.88 14.27 -4.40
C ASN A 408 19.82 13.04 -4.47
N ALA A 409 20.92 13.13 -5.24
CA ALA A 409 21.91 12.09 -5.32
C ALA A 409 22.75 12.07 -4.02
N ALA A 410 22.26 11.35 -3.05
CA ALA A 410 22.88 11.15 -1.75
C ALA A 410 23.02 9.64 -1.46
N ASN A 411 23.73 9.31 -0.40
CA ASN A 411 23.92 7.93 0.03
C ASN A 411 24.69 7.05 -0.97
N VAL A 412 25.73 7.62 -1.61
CA VAL A 412 26.62 6.91 -2.52
C VAL A 412 27.61 6.08 -1.70
N ALA A 413 27.37 4.76 -1.61
CA ALA A 413 28.04 3.87 -0.67
C ALA A 413 29.29 3.17 -1.21
N ASN A 414 29.51 3.16 -2.54
CA ASN A 414 30.65 2.47 -3.16
C ASN A 414 31.10 3.15 -4.46
N HIS A 415 32.25 2.72 -4.98
CA HIS A 415 32.85 3.27 -6.19
C HIS A 415 32.00 3.05 -7.44
N LEU A 416 31.31 1.90 -7.57
CA LEU A 416 30.45 1.61 -8.72
C LEU A 416 29.28 2.59 -8.80
N ALA A 417 28.65 2.90 -7.65
CA ALA A 417 27.59 3.92 -7.60
C ALA A 417 28.16 5.30 -7.93
N GLN A 418 29.39 5.63 -7.49
CA GLN A 418 30.04 6.89 -7.81
C GLN A 418 30.33 7.00 -9.31
N GLU A 419 30.87 5.94 -9.92
CA GLU A 419 31.14 5.84 -11.35
C GLU A 419 29.84 5.96 -12.17
N PHE A 420 28.77 5.27 -11.74
CA PHE A 420 27.47 5.36 -12.39
C PHE A 420 26.96 6.80 -12.41
N TYR A 421 26.95 7.50 -11.29
CA TYR A 421 26.53 8.89 -11.24
C TYR A 421 27.40 9.80 -12.11
N ALA A 422 28.73 9.59 -12.08
CA ALA A 422 29.67 10.37 -12.90
C ALA A 422 29.46 10.13 -14.40
N ALA A 423 29.29 8.86 -14.81
CA ALA A 423 29.00 8.48 -16.21
C ALA A 423 27.69 9.09 -16.73
N HIS A 424 26.73 9.36 -15.84
CA HIS A 424 25.46 10.01 -16.20
C HIS A 424 25.45 11.52 -15.89
N GLY A 425 26.62 12.16 -15.84
CA GLY A 425 26.79 13.61 -15.76
C GLY A 425 26.45 14.22 -14.40
N VAL A 426 26.28 13.42 -13.33
CA VAL A 426 25.93 13.92 -12.00
C VAL A 426 27.19 14.38 -11.27
N VAL A 427 27.21 15.64 -10.84
CA VAL A 427 28.34 16.26 -10.13
C VAL A 427 27.95 16.51 -8.66
N GLY A 428 28.84 16.13 -7.74
CA GLY A 428 28.69 16.41 -6.30
C GLY A 428 27.78 15.43 -5.55
N ALA A 429 27.69 14.18 -6.01
CA ALA A 429 26.97 13.13 -5.30
C ALA A 429 27.55 12.93 -3.88
N ALA A 430 26.68 12.99 -2.85
CA ALA A 430 27.10 12.88 -1.46
C ALA A 430 27.38 11.42 -1.07
N LYS A 431 28.49 11.20 -0.38
CA LYS A 431 28.84 9.89 0.17
C LYS A 431 27.81 9.43 1.20
N ALA A 432 27.63 8.11 1.28
CA ALA A 432 26.81 7.49 2.31
C ALA A 432 27.43 7.68 3.70
N HIS A 433 26.56 7.80 4.69
CA HIS A 433 26.97 7.77 6.09
C HIS A 433 27.10 6.34 6.64
N GLU A 434 26.63 5.33 5.88
CA GLU A 434 26.86 3.93 6.19
C GLU A 434 28.31 3.57 5.85
N PRO A 435 29.01 2.87 6.76
CA PRO A 435 30.37 2.38 6.46
C PRO A 435 30.35 1.40 5.31
N ASP A 436 31.37 1.45 4.45
CA ASP A 436 31.63 0.40 3.46
C ASP A 436 31.74 -0.95 4.16
N TYR A 437 31.27 -2.02 3.54
CA TYR A 437 31.34 -3.39 4.05
C TYR A 437 32.75 -3.94 4.16
N ALA A 438 33.77 -3.19 3.73
CA ALA A 438 35.18 -3.53 3.86
C ALA A 438 35.79 -2.94 5.14
N GLY A 439 35.50 -3.57 6.27
CA GLY A 439 36.50 -3.74 7.33
C GLY A 439 36.91 -2.53 8.21
N ASP A 440 36.53 -1.29 7.95
CA ASP A 440 36.96 -0.14 8.74
C ASP A 440 36.04 0.17 9.94
N SER A 441 36.13 -0.66 10.96
CA SER A 441 35.49 -0.43 12.26
C SER A 441 36.12 0.69 13.09
N ALA A 442 37.23 1.28 12.63
CA ALA A 442 38.05 2.22 13.42
C ALA A 442 37.67 3.71 13.30
N GLN A 443 36.86 4.12 12.31
CA GLN A 443 36.53 5.54 12.12
C GLN A 443 35.17 5.98 12.66
N ARG A 444 34.48 5.21 13.51
CA ARG A 444 33.16 5.52 14.09
C ARG A 444 33.14 6.60 15.17
N LYS A 445 34.20 7.35 15.38
CA LYS A 445 34.32 8.34 16.46
C LYS A 445 34.40 9.80 16.05
N SER A 446 34.07 10.17 14.83
CA SER A 446 33.91 11.58 14.50
C SER A 446 32.43 11.97 14.63
N GLU A 447 32.20 13.01 15.42
CA GLU A 447 30.96 13.76 15.62
C GLU A 447 30.00 13.65 14.44
N TYR A 448 28.78 13.09 14.71
CA TYR A 448 27.71 13.10 13.74
C TYR A 448 27.23 14.53 13.50
N ASP A 449 27.96 15.26 12.67
CA ASP A 449 27.60 16.65 12.28
C ASP A 449 26.55 16.67 11.16
N TYR A 450 25.78 15.58 11.03
CA TYR A 450 24.69 15.47 10.07
C TYR A 450 23.41 15.00 10.75
N PRO A 451 22.22 15.35 10.19
CA PRO A 451 20.96 14.91 10.76
C PRO A 451 20.80 13.38 10.63
N ILE A 452 20.55 12.71 11.75
CA ILE A 452 20.21 11.27 11.74
C ILE A 452 18.82 11.00 11.18
N MET A 453 17.97 12.02 11.11
CA MET A 453 16.67 11.98 10.43
C MET A 453 16.32 13.34 9.86
N THR A 454 15.78 13.36 8.65
CA THR A 454 15.18 14.55 8.03
C THR A 454 13.72 14.24 7.69
N CYS A 455 12.79 15.07 8.17
CA CYS A 455 11.35 14.82 8.11
C CYS A 455 10.59 16.02 7.52
N ARG A 456 9.56 15.77 6.70
CA ARG A 456 8.52 16.77 6.38
C ARG A 456 7.57 16.94 7.57
N PHE A 457 7.37 15.90 8.38
CA PHE A 457 6.70 15.99 9.68
C PHE A 457 7.44 16.99 10.58
N CYS A 458 6.69 17.78 11.34
CA CYS A 458 7.26 18.78 12.23
C CYS A 458 6.56 18.71 13.59
N LEU A 459 7.31 18.38 14.63
CA LEU A 459 6.76 18.23 15.97
C LEU A 459 6.21 19.55 16.51
N ARG A 460 6.85 20.69 16.18
CA ARG A 460 6.33 22.02 16.53
C ARG A 460 4.93 22.26 15.95
N TYR A 461 4.69 21.84 14.70
CA TYR A 461 3.37 21.91 14.07
C TYR A 461 2.37 20.98 14.75
N ALA A 462 2.77 19.74 15.00
CA ALA A 462 1.90 18.73 15.62
C ALA A 462 1.46 19.10 17.04
N LEU A 463 2.30 19.86 17.76
CA LEU A 463 1.97 20.40 19.09
C LEU A 463 1.24 21.76 19.04
N GLY A 464 0.84 22.25 17.85
CA GLY A 464 0.08 23.50 17.71
C GLY A 464 0.91 24.80 17.73
N HIS A 465 2.24 24.71 17.67
CA HIS A 465 3.13 25.85 17.84
C HIS A 465 3.87 26.31 16.56
N CYS A 466 3.31 26.01 15.38
CA CYS A 466 3.87 26.49 14.11
C CYS A 466 3.25 27.84 13.70
N VAL A 467 3.90 28.94 14.04
CA VAL A 467 3.41 30.31 13.74
C VAL A 467 3.16 30.53 12.24
N ASN A 468 4.00 29.94 11.36
CA ASN A 468 3.85 30.08 9.90
C ASN A 468 2.58 29.38 9.36
N ASN A 469 1.93 28.53 10.16
CA ASN A 469 0.69 27.82 9.82
C ASN A 469 -0.42 28.11 10.84
N GLY A 470 -0.43 29.31 11.43
CA GLY A 470 -1.50 29.76 12.31
C GLY A 470 -1.48 29.19 13.74
N GLY A 471 -0.40 28.52 14.12
CA GLY A 471 -0.22 28.03 15.48
C GLY A 471 0.24 29.11 16.46
N GLU A 472 0.12 28.84 17.75
CA GLU A 472 0.55 29.73 18.82
C GLU A 472 2.08 29.85 18.90
N LYS A 473 2.57 30.99 19.34
CA LYS A 473 4.00 31.16 19.62
C LYS A 473 4.39 30.26 20.79
N PRO A 474 5.43 29.42 20.66
CA PRO A 474 5.84 28.54 21.75
C PRO A 474 6.36 29.33 22.95
N THR A 475 6.08 28.80 24.14
CA THR A 475 6.58 29.35 25.43
C THR A 475 7.91 28.73 25.86
N TRP A 476 8.37 27.69 25.14
CA TRP A 476 9.65 27.03 25.40
C TRP A 476 10.82 27.75 24.73
N LYS A 477 12.02 27.43 25.20
CA LYS A 477 13.28 27.91 24.63
C LYS A 477 13.85 26.83 23.69
N GLU A 478 14.21 27.19 22.48
CA GLU A 478 14.87 26.31 21.53
C GLU A 478 16.40 26.33 21.68
N PRO A 479 17.10 25.21 21.29
CA PRO A 479 16.58 23.99 20.64
C PRO A 479 15.80 23.09 21.60
N LEU A 480 14.91 22.26 20.99
CA LEU A 480 14.22 21.19 21.71
C LEU A 480 15.04 19.89 21.65
N TYR A 481 14.80 19.03 22.64
CA TYR A 481 15.48 17.74 22.76
C TYR A 481 14.49 16.60 23.02
N LEU A 482 14.54 15.58 22.17
CA LEU A 482 13.93 14.29 22.44
C LEU A 482 14.87 13.47 23.33
N GLN A 483 14.34 12.84 24.37
CA GLN A 483 15.12 11.97 25.25
C GLN A 483 14.49 10.60 25.35
N LEU A 484 15.29 9.55 25.13
CA LEU A 484 14.89 8.16 25.35
C LEU A 484 14.95 7.80 26.85
N PRO A 485 14.25 6.74 27.29
CA PRO A 485 14.29 6.27 28.68
C PRO A 485 15.71 5.91 29.19
N ASP A 486 16.63 5.54 28.28
CA ASP A 486 18.05 5.28 28.61
C ASP A 486 18.89 6.55 28.75
N GLY A 487 18.26 7.72 28.64
CA GLY A 487 18.93 9.04 28.80
C GLY A 487 19.55 9.62 27.52
N LYS A 488 19.58 8.89 26.41
CA LYS A 488 20.09 9.42 25.14
C LYS A 488 19.25 10.57 24.64
N LYS A 489 19.92 11.68 24.28
CA LYS A 489 19.28 12.92 23.81
C LYS A 489 19.50 13.17 22.33
N PHE A 490 18.49 13.74 21.69
CA PHE A 490 18.51 14.11 20.28
C PHE A 490 18.02 15.53 20.12
N ARG A 491 18.85 16.38 19.52
CA ARG A 491 18.51 17.78 19.27
C ARG A 491 17.61 17.91 18.05
N LEU A 492 16.54 18.69 18.17
CA LEU A 492 15.66 19.07 17.07
C LEU A 492 16.09 20.40 16.45
N SER A 493 16.11 20.44 15.13
CA SER A 493 16.31 21.66 14.33
C SER A 493 15.13 21.84 13.37
N PHE A 494 14.61 23.06 13.28
CA PHE A 494 13.44 23.36 12.46
C PHE A 494 13.80 24.30 11.32
N ASN A 495 13.92 23.77 10.10
CA ASN A 495 14.11 24.55 8.90
C ASN A 495 12.76 25.03 8.35
N CYS A 496 12.27 26.16 8.86
CA CYS A 496 10.95 26.69 8.49
C CYS A 496 10.86 27.15 7.03
N LYS A 497 11.97 27.50 6.38
CA LYS A 497 11.99 27.87 4.94
C LYS A 497 11.68 26.66 4.06
N LYS A 498 12.16 25.47 4.44
CA LYS A 498 11.92 24.20 3.73
C LYS A 498 10.76 23.39 4.32
N CYS A 499 10.12 23.87 5.40
CA CYS A 499 9.13 23.11 6.18
C CYS A 499 9.63 21.72 6.58
N GLN A 500 10.87 21.63 7.10
CA GLN A 500 11.53 20.38 7.48
C GLN A 500 11.96 20.43 8.95
N MET A 501 11.88 19.26 9.58
CA MET A 501 12.47 19.04 10.91
C MET A 501 13.64 18.05 10.76
N GLU A 502 14.75 18.39 11.36
CA GLU A 502 15.96 17.56 11.38
C GLU A 502 16.25 17.15 12.82
N ILE A 503 16.69 15.91 12.98
CA ILE A 503 17.02 15.30 14.28
C ILE A 503 18.51 14.98 14.27
N TYR A 504 19.24 15.50 15.25
CA TYR A 504 20.68 15.30 15.43
C TYR A 504 20.95 14.50 16.70
N ALA A 505 21.90 13.60 16.65
CA ALA A 505 22.41 12.98 17.85
C ALA A 505 23.11 14.04 18.72
N LYS A 506 22.88 13.99 20.04
CA LYS A 506 23.64 14.79 21.01
C LYS A 506 24.57 13.83 21.76
N ASN A 507 25.87 14.07 21.64
CA ASN A 507 26.89 13.38 22.45
C ASN A 507 26.80 13.79 23.91
#